data_1349c13bf14726a5d62168e21664cce6
#
_entry.id   1349c13bf14726a5d62168e21664cce6
#
_cell.length_a   1.000
_cell.length_b   1.000
_cell.length_c   1.000
_cell.angle_alpha   90.00
_cell.angle_beta   90.00
_cell.angle_gamma   90.00
#
_symmetry.space_group_name_H-M   'P 1'
#
loop_
_entity.id
_entity.type
_entity.pdbx_description
1 polymer ?
#
loop_
_entity_poly.entity_id
_entity_poly.type
_entity_poly.pdbx_seq_one_letter_code
_entity_poly.pdbx_strand_id
1 'polypeptide(L)'
;MKMFPKLLEKLRERDGQVGYTCDACGKEIFAFPKKRLCAECIDELPLNDKFSCDKCGRKSVTAGVCLDCKRSLPHFTQGVSPFVYGGKVASLVNAMKNGKRRLAEFFGEEAAEAFFEKFQDELKAEDAEDWLLIPVPLTDSVKKKRGYNQAAETCKSVEKRLKELGVSAAMDETVLEKRRETSSQKHLTFAERQENLKGSFHVHKRSVCKGKNILLVDDVMTTGATGSETAALLLGAGAKRVIFLTGASLPERKQASMVTE
;
A
#
# COMPACT_ATOMS: atom_id res chain seq x y z
N MET A 1 10.82 -0.91 39.99
CA MET A 1 9.42 -1.41 39.97
C MET A 1 8.70 -0.80 38.74
N LYS A 2 8.99 -1.31 37.53
CA LYS A 2 8.43 -0.81 36.25
C LYS A 2 7.88 -1.96 35.34
N MET A 3 7.28 -2.99 35.98
CA MET A 3 6.77 -4.17 35.23
C MET A 3 5.25 -4.16 34.99
N PHE A 4 4.53 -3.21 35.55
CA PHE A 4 3.07 -3.14 35.49
C PHE A 4 2.45 -2.70 34.16
N PRO A 5 3.01 -1.75 33.39
CA PRO A 5 2.35 -1.31 32.15
C PRO A 5 2.22 -2.40 31.09
N LYS A 6 3.27 -3.23 30.89
CA LYS A 6 3.26 -4.32 29.88
C LYS A 6 2.35 -5.48 30.27
N LEU A 7 2.18 -5.74 31.57
CA LEU A 7 1.28 -6.79 32.06
C LEU A 7 -0.18 -6.36 31.93
N LEU A 8 -0.48 -5.10 32.24
CA LEU A 8 -1.81 -4.51 32.02
C LEU A 8 -2.16 -4.47 30.54
N GLU A 9 -1.22 -4.16 29.64
CA GLU A 9 -1.43 -4.19 28.20
C GLU A 9 -1.72 -5.62 27.70
N LYS A 10 -1.01 -6.63 28.20
CA LYS A 10 -1.29 -8.05 27.90
C LYS A 10 -2.60 -8.55 28.47
N LEU A 11 -2.99 -8.13 29.68
CA LEU A 11 -4.28 -8.46 30.28
C LEU A 11 -5.42 -7.77 29.52
N ARG A 12 -5.20 -6.55 29.11
CA ARG A 12 -6.08 -5.79 28.22
C ARG A 12 -6.32 -6.46 26.88
N GLU A 13 -5.34 -7.14 26.35
CA GLU A 13 -5.45 -7.92 25.12
C GLU A 13 -6.26 -9.22 25.27
N ARG A 14 -6.38 -9.78 26.49
CA ARG A 14 -7.07 -11.05 26.76
C ARG A 14 -8.58 -10.94 26.98
N ASP A 15 -9.07 -9.85 27.53
CA ASP A 15 -10.46 -9.80 28.03
C ASP A 15 -11.48 -9.11 27.12
N GLY A 16 -11.11 -8.67 25.90
CA GLY A 16 -12.07 -8.11 24.92
C GLY A 16 -12.85 -6.86 25.38
N GLN A 17 -12.68 -6.43 26.63
CA GLN A 17 -13.43 -5.33 27.25
C GLN A 17 -12.58 -4.10 27.54
N VAL A 18 -11.36 -4.04 27.06
CA VAL A 18 -10.46 -2.95 27.46
C VAL A 18 -10.30 -1.93 26.35
N GLY A 19 -10.45 -0.69 26.74
CA GLY A 19 -10.30 0.46 25.88
C GLY A 19 -8.92 0.51 25.21
N TYR A 20 -8.92 0.84 23.92
CA TYR A 20 -7.73 1.15 23.14
C TYR A 20 -7.69 2.64 22.91
N THR A 21 -6.50 3.18 22.71
CA THR A 21 -6.37 4.55 22.24
C THR A 21 -6.37 4.60 20.72
N CYS A 22 -7.13 5.54 20.16
CA CYS A 22 -7.10 5.84 18.72
C CYS A 22 -5.70 6.29 18.30
N ASP A 23 -5.10 5.62 17.31
CA ASP A 23 -3.76 5.95 16.83
C ASP A 23 -3.66 7.31 16.12
N ALA A 24 -4.80 7.93 15.77
CA ALA A 24 -4.86 9.26 15.18
C ALA A 24 -5.03 10.37 16.23
N CYS A 25 -6.03 10.29 17.13
CA CYS A 25 -6.39 11.38 18.04
C CYS A 25 -6.11 11.08 19.52
N GLY A 26 -5.71 9.84 19.87
CA GLY A 26 -5.47 9.43 21.26
C GLY A 26 -6.72 9.18 22.11
N LYS A 27 -7.93 9.39 21.57
CA LYS A 27 -9.20 9.13 22.26
C LYS A 27 -9.32 7.64 22.59
N GLU A 28 -9.84 7.30 23.77
CA GLU A 28 -10.13 5.92 24.12
C GLU A 28 -11.22 5.33 23.22
N ILE A 29 -11.01 4.08 22.80
CA ILE A 29 -11.95 3.33 21.96
C ILE A 29 -12.36 2.07 22.73
N PHE A 30 -13.67 1.92 22.92
CA PHE A 30 -14.28 0.70 23.46
C PHE A 30 -15.02 0.01 22.30
N ALA A 31 -14.33 -0.87 21.59
CA ALA A 31 -14.89 -1.53 20.43
C ALA A 31 -14.44 -2.98 20.29
N PHE A 32 -15.37 -3.83 19.88
CA PHE A 32 -15.10 -5.19 19.45
C PHE A 32 -15.63 -5.35 18.02
N PRO A 33 -14.86 -5.87 17.08
CA PRO A 33 -13.44 -6.21 17.16
C PRO A 33 -12.54 -4.98 17.38
N LYS A 34 -11.30 -5.23 17.82
CA LYS A 34 -10.29 -4.23 18.09
C LYS A 34 -10.04 -3.32 16.89
N LYS A 35 -10.29 -2.02 17.04
CA LYS A 35 -10.07 -1.02 15.99
C LYS A 35 -8.82 -0.18 16.31
N ARG A 36 -8.13 0.28 15.28
CA ARG A 36 -6.96 1.18 15.42
C ARG A 36 -7.35 2.64 15.50
N LEU A 37 -8.46 2.98 14.88
CA LEU A 37 -8.98 4.34 14.80
C LEU A 37 -10.41 4.37 15.33
N CYS A 38 -10.81 5.49 15.97
CA CYS A 38 -12.21 5.72 16.29
C CYS A 38 -13.01 6.05 15.03
N ALA A 39 -14.33 5.88 15.08
CA ALA A 39 -15.23 6.14 13.95
C ALA A 39 -15.04 7.54 13.38
N GLU A 40 -15.03 8.56 14.24
CA GLU A 40 -14.82 9.97 13.85
C GLU A 40 -13.52 10.16 13.04
N CYS A 41 -12.42 9.49 13.45
CA CYS A 41 -11.16 9.59 12.73
C CYS A 41 -11.18 8.82 11.40
N ILE A 42 -11.92 7.72 11.29
CA ILE A 42 -12.10 6.97 10.05
C ILE A 42 -12.91 7.81 9.06
N ASP A 43 -14.04 8.38 9.50
CA ASP A 43 -14.94 9.17 8.67
C ASP A 43 -14.28 10.43 8.08
N GLU A 44 -13.26 10.97 8.77
CA GLU A 44 -12.49 12.11 8.30
C GLU A 44 -11.33 11.75 7.34
N LEU A 45 -11.08 10.45 7.09
CA LEU A 45 -10.03 10.08 6.14
C LEU A 45 -10.47 10.36 4.71
N PRO A 46 -9.66 11.07 3.91
CA PRO A 46 -10.00 11.36 2.53
C PRO A 46 -9.95 10.10 1.68
N LEU A 47 -11.11 9.60 1.29
CA LEU A 47 -11.24 8.45 0.40
C LEU A 47 -10.83 8.80 -1.03
N ASN A 48 -10.29 7.82 -1.71
CA ASN A 48 -9.95 7.89 -3.11
C ASN A 48 -11.12 7.36 -3.95
N ASP A 49 -12.24 8.08 -3.88
CA ASP A 49 -13.53 7.70 -4.43
C ASP A 49 -13.76 8.19 -5.89
N LYS A 50 -14.86 8.84 -6.15
CA LYS A 50 -15.54 9.21 -7.41
C LYS A 50 -14.68 9.44 -8.66
N PHE A 51 -13.47 9.99 -8.54
CA PHE A 51 -12.59 10.29 -9.68
C PHE A 51 -11.20 9.72 -9.43
N SER A 52 -11.09 8.41 -9.46
CA SER A 52 -9.80 7.73 -9.47
C SER A 52 -9.34 7.48 -10.91
N CYS A 53 -8.04 7.64 -11.16
CA CYS A 53 -7.45 7.35 -12.46
C CYS A 53 -7.59 5.86 -12.80
N ASP A 54 -8.10 5.54 -13.99
CA ASP A 54 -8.29 4.16 -14.46
C ASP A 54 -6.97 3.35 -14.51
N LYS A 55 -5.84 4.05 -14.70
CA LYS A 55 -4.53 3.41 -14.78
C LYS A 55 -3.85 3.29 -13.42
N CYS A 56 -3.64 4.38 -12.71
CA CYS A 56 -2.84 4.36 -11.47
C CYS A 56 -3.67 4.40 -10.18
N GLY A 57 -4.99 4.53 -10.26
CA GLY A 57 -5.88 4.48 -9.10
C GLY A 57 -5.79 5.68 -8.15
N ARG A 58 -4.99 6.73 -8.46
CA ARG A 58 -4.92 7.94 -7.63
C ARG A 58 -6.14 8.82 -7.86
N LYS A 59 -6.47 9.66 -6.88
CA LYS A 59 -7.48 10.70 -7.05
C LYS A 59 -7.11 11.62 -8.21
N SER A 60 -8.04 11.76 -9.17
CA SER A 60 -7.91 12.58 -10.36
C SER A 60 -8.92 13.74 -10.32
N VAL A 61 -8.69 14.77 -11.12
CA VAL A 61 -9.63 15.88 -11.27
C VAL A 61 -10.72 15.56 -12.29
N THR A 62 -10.52 14.56 -13.14
CA THR A 62 -11.45 14.10 -14.18
C THR A 62 -11.53 12.58 -14.20
N ALA A 63 -12.60 12.04 -14.76
CA ALA A 63 -12.71 10.61 -15.05
C ALA A 63 -11.68 10.16 -16.10
N GLY A 64 -11.35 8.87 -16.10
CA GLY A 64 -10.42 8.26 -17.03
C GLY A 64 -8.96 8.31 -16.56
N VAL A 65 -8.04 8.37 -17.51
CA VAL A 65 -6.59 8.37 -17.23
C VAL A 65 -6.11 9.76 -16.88
N CYS A 66 -5.47 9.92 -15.73
CA CYS A 66 -4.95 11.21 -15.24
C CYS A 66 -3.79 11.75 -16.10
N LEU A 67 -3.50 13.04 -15.99
CA LEU A 67 -2.45 13.72 -16.77
C LEU A 67 -1.04 13.12 -16.51
N ASP A 68 -0.75 12.72 -15.27
CA ASP A 68 0.53 12.08 -14.96
C ASP A 68 0.70 10.78 -15.75
N CYS A 69 -0.34 9.93 -15.83
CA CYS A 69 -0.31 8.69 -16.60
C CYS A 69 -0.33 8.93 -18.13
N LYS A 70 -0.98 9.99 -18.60
CA LYS A 70 -0.92 10.37 -20.03
C LYS A 70 0.48 10.81 -20.46
N ARG A 71 1.23 11.46 -19.55
CA ARG A 71 2.63 11.87 -19.79
C ARG A 71 3.62 10.73 -19.69
N SER A 72 3.42 9.83 -18.73
CA SER A 72 4.29 8.68 -18.50
C SER A 72 3.47 7.51 -17.96
N LEU A 73 3.16 6.57 -18.84
CA LEU A 73 2.36 5.40 -18.51
C LEU A 73 3.16 4.44 -17.63
N PRO A 74 2.69 4.11 -16.41
CA PRO A 74 3.38 3.13 -15.56
C PRO A 74 3.21 1.71 -16.10
N HIS A 75 4.18 0.83 -15.79
CA HIS A 75 4.20 -0.55 -16.30
C HIS A 75 3.17 -1.46 -15.60
N PHE A 76 2.80 -1.22 -14.35
CA PHE A 76 1.74 -2.02 -13.72
C PHE A 76 0.43 -1.91 -14.50
N THR A 77 -0.36 -2.97 -14.51
CA THR A 77 -1.63 -3.03 -15.26
C THR A 77 -2.60 -1.99 -14.75
N GLN A 78 -2.79 -1.93 -13.44
CA GLN A 78 -3.68 -0.98 -12.78
C GLN A 78 -3.20 -0.71 -11.34
N GLY A 79 -3.52 0.47 -10.80
CA GLY A 79 -3.29 0.83 -9.42
C GLY A 79 -4.58 0.85 -8.61
N VAL A 80 -4.48 0.56 -7.31
CA VAL A 80 -5.57 0.66 -6.33
C VAL A 80 -5.05 1.27 -5.04
N SER A 81 -5.82 2.19 -4.47
CA SER A 81 -5.46 2.91 -3.24
C SER A 81 -6.74 3.42 -2.57
N PRO A 82 -7.08 3.01 -1.35
CA PRO A 82 -8.30 3.46 -0.69
C PRO A 82 -8.27 4.93 -0.30
N PHE A 83 -7.10 5.45 0.09
CA PHE A 83 -6.99 6.79 0.65
C PHE A 83 -6.16 7.75 -0.20
N VAL A 84 -6.52 9.04 -0.12
CA VAL A 84 -5.68 10.15 -0.61
C VAL A 84 -4.60 10.45 0.42
N TYR A 85 -3.31 10.40 0.00
CA TYR A 85 -2.19 10.71 0.87
C TYR A 85 -2.09 12.21 1.13
N GLY A 86 -2.27 12.61 2.39
CA GLY A 86 -2.20 13.98 2.86
C GLY A 86 -2.76 14.09 4.29
N GLY A 87 -2.57 15.21 4.95
CA GLY A 87 -3.16 15.50 6.26
C GLY A 87 -3.04 14.35 7.27
N LYS A 88 -4.18 13.88 7.78
CA LYS A 88 -4.27 12.80 8.77
C LYS A 88 -3.71 11.47 8.24
N VAL A 89 -3.95 11.12 6.97
CA VAL A 89 -3.40 9.88 6.36
C VAL A 89 -1.87 9.92 6.34
N ALA A 90 -1.26 11.06 5.97
CA ALA A 90 0.19 11.21 5.99
C ALA A 90 0.76 11.06 7.40
N SER A 91 0.08 11.60 8.42
CA SER A 91 0.46 11.44 9.83
C SER A 91 0.42 9.98 10.28
N LEU A 92 -0.62 9.23 9.92
CA LEU A 92 -0.76 7.80 10.21
C LEU A 92 0.32 6.97 9.52
N VAL A 93 0.58 7.21 8.23
CA VAL A 93 1.65 6.53 7.50
C VAL A 93 3.02 6.83 8.10
N ASN A 94 3.28 8.07 8.52
CA ASN A 94 4.53 8.42 9.20
C ASN A 94 4.64 7.73 10.56
N ALA A 95 3.55 7.66 11.33
CA ALA A 95 3.50 6.94 12.60
C ALA A 95 3.77 5.44 12.39
N MET A 96 3.20 4.83 11.35
CA MET A 96 3.51 3.47 10.93
C MET A 96 5.00 3.29 10.63
N LYS A 97 5.60 4.18 9.84
CA LYS A 97 7.05 4.16 9.52
C LYS A 97 7.97 4.34 10.73
N ASN A 98 7.45 4.95 11.80
CA ASN A 98 8.18 5.26 13.04
C ASN A 98 7.79 4.35 14.22
N GLY A 99 7.30 3.13 13.97
CA GLY A 99 7.12 2.10 14.99
C GLY A 99 5.68 1.75 15.36
N LYS A 100 4.66 2.51 14.93
CA LYS A 100 3.26 2.09 15.10
C LYS A 100 2.87 1.02 14.06
N ARG A 101 3.59 -0.13 14.12
CA ARG A 101 3.47 -1.24 13.18
C ARG A 101 2.02 -1.71 12.95
N ARG A 102 1.19 -1.60 13.98
CA ARG A 102 -0.23 -2.01 13.93
C ARG A 102 -1.06 -1.24 12.90
N LEU A 103 -0.63 -0.03 12.48
CA LEU A 103 -1.30 0.71 11.42
C LEU A 103 -1.20 0.03 10.04
N ALA A 104 -0.22 -0.86 9.85
CA ALA A 104 -0.13 -1.66 8.63
C ALA A 104 -1.34 -2.61 8.48
N GLU A 105 -1.90 -3.10 9.60
CA GLU A 105 -3.12 -3.89 9.61
C GLU A 105 -4.31 -3.09 9.07
N PHE A 106 -4.51 -1.88 9.60
CA PHE A 106 -5.57 -0.98 9.13
C PHE A 106 -5.45 -0.68 7.63
N PHE A 107 -4.27 -0.20 7.19
CA PHE A 107 -4.07 0.11 5.76
C PHE A 107 -4.17 -1.13 4.86
N GLY A 108 -3.77 -2.31 5.35
CA GLY A 108 -3.87 -3.56 4.60
C GLY A 108 -5.30 -4.05 4.44
N GLU A 109 -6.11 -3.97 5.49
CA GLU A 109 -7.54 -4.32 5.44
C GLU A 109 -8.28 -3.40 4.47
N GLU A 110 -8.12 -2.09 4.58
CA GLU A 110 -8.77 -1.11 3.70
C GLU A 110 -8.31 -1.25 2.23
N ALA A 111 -7.02 -1.54 2.02
CA ALA A 111 -6.49 -1.77 0.67
C ALA A 111 -7.07 -3.05 0.05
N ALA A 112 -7.23 -4.12 0.84
CA ALA A 112 -7.84 -5.37 0.37
C ALA A 112 -9.31 -5.18 0.01
N GLU A 113 -10.06 -4.42 0.81
CA GLU A 113 -11.46 -4.07 0.51
C GLU A 113 -11.56 -3.28 -0.80
N ALA A 114 -10.75 -2.24 -0.96
CA ALA A 114 -10.75 -1.43 -2.18
C ALA A 114 -10.36 -2.26 -3.42
N PHE A 115 -9.45 -3.22 -3.28
CA PHE A 115 -9.12 -4.16 -4.34
C PHE A 115 -10.29 -5.10 -4.65
N PHE A 116 -10.90 -5.68 -3.62
CA PHE A 116 -12.02 -6.59 -3.76
C PHE A 116 -13.22 -5.90 -4.42
N GLU A 117 -13.60 -4.71 -3.96
CA GLU A 117 -14.70 -3.93 -4.55
C GLU A 117 -14.47 -3.66 -6.03
N LYS A 118 -13.23 -3.30 -6.41
CA LYS A 118 -12.89 -2.95 -7.79
C LYS A 118 -12.90 -4.14 -8.74
N PHE A 119 -12.57 -5.34 -8.27
CA PHE A 119 -12.41 -6.55 -9.08
C PHE A 119 -13.38 -7.67 -8.69
N GLN A 120 -14.44 -7.36 -7.94
CA GLN A 120 -15.33 -8.38 -7.33
C GLN A 120 -15.93 -9.37 -8.34
N ASP A 121 -16.30 -8.91 -9.53
CA ASP A 121 -16.90 -9.78 -10.54
C ASP A 121 -15.90 -10.83 -11.04
N GLU A 122 -14.64 -10.44 -11.21
CA GLU A 122 -13.55 -11.33 -11.59
C GLU A 122 -13.14 -12.26 -10.45
N LEU A 123 -13.04 -11.72 -9.21
CA LEU A 123 -12.61 -12.47 -8.04
C LEU A 123 -13.63 -13.50 -7.56
N LYS A 124 -14.90 -13.33 -7.90
CA LYS A 124 -16.00 -14.24 -7.59
C LYS A 124 -16.37 -15.20 -8.73
N ALA A 125 -15.71 -15.09 -9.88
CA ALA A 125 -15.93 -16.00 -11.00
C ALA A 125 -15.54 -17.45 -10.63
N GLU A 126 -16.22 -18.44 -11.21
CA GLU A 126 -15.95 -19.87 -10.94
C GLU A 126 -14.54 -20.30 -11.32
N ASP A 127 -13.94 -19.61 -12.30
CA ASP A 127 -12.58 -19.82 -12.82
C ASP A 127 -11.59 -18.76 -12.27
N ALA A 128 -11.89 -18.14 -11.13
CA ALA A 128 -11.03 -17.14 -10.53
C ALA A 128 -9.61 -17.69 -10.26
N GLU A 129 -8.61 -16.96 -10.76
CA GLU A 129 -7.20 -17.36 -10.64
C GLU A 129 -6.60 -16.92 -9.29
N ASP A 130 -5.61 -17.70 -8.85
CA ASP A 130 -4.83 -17.36 -7.65
C ASP A 130 -4.02 -16.08 -7.78
N TRP A 131 -3.91 -15.34 -6.70
CA TRP A 131 -3.09 -14.14 -6.62
C TRP A 131 -1.80 -14.37 -5.85
N LEU A 132 -0.67 -13.97 -6.46
CA LEU A 132 0.62 -13.91 -5.78
C LEU A 132 0.83 -12.50 -5.22
N LEU A 133 0.93 -12.38 -3.91
CA LEU A 133 1.16 -11.10 -3.23
C LEU A 133 2.66 -10.90 -3.01
N ILE A 134 3.18 -9.78 -3.50
CA ILE A 134 4.60 -9.45 -3.39
C ILE A 134 4.73 -8.06 -2.75
N PRO A 135 5.28 -7.95 -1.53
CA PRO A 135 5.56 -6.66 -0.93
C PRO A 135 6.77 -5.99 -1.58
N VAL A 136 6.70 -4.68 -1.79
CA VAL A 136 7.87 -3.90 -2.21
C VAL A 136 8.96 -4.00 -1.14
N PRO A 137 10.18 -4.45 -1.49
CA PRO A 137 11.25 -4.64 -0.52
C PRO A 137 11.92 -3.31 -0.13
N LEU A 138 12.46 -3.28 1.09
CA LEU A 138 13.40 -2.27 1.56
C LEU A 138 14.84 -2.77 1.39
N THR A 139 15.82 -1.85 1.36
CA THR A 139 17.22 -2.24 1.55
C THR A 139 17.45 -2.70 2.99
N ASP A 140 18.47 -3.53 3.21
CA ASP A 140 18.82 -4.06 4.54
C ASP A 140 19.10 -2.95 5.56
N SER A 141 19.75 -1.86 5.14
CA SER A 141 20.04 -0.70 5.98
C SER A 141 18.76 -0.01 6.46
N VAL A 142 17.79 0.21 5.56
CA VAL A 142 16.49 0.81 5.90
C VAL A 142 15.67 -0.15 6.76
N LYS A 143 15.69 -1.46 6.45
CA LYS A 143 15.00 -2.49 7.25
C LYS A 143 15.58 -2.56 8.67
N LYS A 144 16.91 -2.53 8.82
CA LYS A 144 17.57 -2.49 10.15
C LYS A 144 17.20 -1.22 10.93
N LYS A 145 17.19 -0.06 10.27
CA LYS A 145 16.84 1.22 10.92
C LYS A 145 15.38 1.27 11.38
N ARG A 146 14.45 0.72 10.60
CA ARG A 146 13.00 0.74 10.89
C ARG A 146 12.54 -0.45 11.74
N GLY A 147 13.33 -1.54 11.78
CA GLY A 147 13.00 -2.78 12.46
C GLY A 147 12.06 -3.71 11.68
N TYR A 148 11.40 -3.24 10.62
CA TYR A 148 10.47 -4.02 9.79
C TYR A 148 10.26 -3.38 8.41
N ASN A 149 9.66 -4.15 7.49
CA ASN A 149 9.20 -3.66 6.19
C ASN A 149 7.69 -3.37 6.26
N GLN A 150 7.29 -2.11 6.12
CA GLN A 150 5.90 -1.68 6.17
C GLN A 150 5.06 -2.35 5.08
N ALA A 151 5.60 -2.43 3.85
CA ALA A 151 4.91 -3.08 2.75
C ALA A 151 4.66 -4.57 3.04
N ALA A 152 5.62 -5.28 3.70
CA ALA A 152 5.43 -6.66 4.08
C ALA A 152 4.35 -6.85 5.16
N GLU A 153 4.31 -5.96 6.18
CA GLU A 153 3.25 -6.01 7.20
C GLU A 153 1.87 -5.69 6.61
N THR A 154 1.79 -4.67 5.74
CA THR A 154 0.56 -4.35 5.00
C THR A 154 0.13 -5.55 4.14
N CYS A 155 1.07 -6.19 3.43
CA CYS A 155 0.82 -7.34 2.58
C CYS A 155 0.25 -8.54 3.35
N LYS A 156 0.74 -8.82 4.56
CA LYS A 156 0.19 -9.87 5.45
C LYS A 156 -1.28 -9.60 5.79
N SER A 157 -1.63 -8.34 6.04
CA SER A 157 -3.01 -7.97 6.35
C SER A 157 -3.90 -8.04 5.13
N VAL A 158 -3.37 -7.65 3.95
CA VAL A 158 -4.05 -7.84 2.65
C VAL A 158 -4.33 -9.32 2.41
N GLU A 159 -3.33 -10.20 2.56
CA GLU A 159 -3.48 -11.64 2.38
C GLU A 159 -4.58 -12.21 3.27
N LYS A 160 -4.52 -11.87 4.58
CA LYS A 160 -5.51 -12.31 5.56
C LYS A 160 -6.92 -11.86 5.16
N ARG A 161 -7.09 -10.56 4.82
CA ARG A 161 -8.40 -10.01 4.48
C ARG A 161 -8.95 -10.58 3.17
N LEU A 162 -8.14 -10.76 2.15
CA LEU A 162 -8.55 -11.40 0.90
C LEU A 162 -9.03 -12.83 1.11
N LYS A 163 -8.33 -13.62 1.96
CA LYS A 163 -8.77 -14.98 2.34
C LYS A 163 -10.14 -14.97 3.06
N GLU A 164 -10.37 -14.00 3.95
CA GLU A 164 -11.68 -13.81 4.62
C GLU A 164 -12.78 -13.47 3.62
N LEU A 165 -12.44 -12.78 2.51
CA LEU A 165 -13.36 -12.45 1.41
C LEU A 165 -13.51 -13.58 0.38
N GLY A 166 -12.87 -14.74 0.60
CA GLY A 166 -12.94 -15.91 -0.28
C GLY A 166 -12.00 -15.86 -1.48
N VAL A 167 -11.04 -14.93 -1.51
CA VAL A 167 -10.07 -14.80 -2.60
C VAL A 167 -8.84 -15.66 -2.32
N SER A 168 -8.45 -16.52 -3.28
CA SER A 168 -7.21 -17.29 -3.19
C SER A 168 -6.00 -16.38 -3.39
N ALA A 169 -5.24 -16.18 -2.32
CA ALA A 169 -4.11 -15.29 -2.29
C ALA A 169 -3.00 -15.83 -1.39
N ALA A 170 -1.74 -15.76 -1.86
CA ALA A 170 -0.57 -16.18 -1.09
C ALA A 170 0.58 -15.17 -1.24
N MET A 171 1.21 -14.83 -0.11
CA MET A 171 2.34 -13.89 -0.06
C MET A 171 3.68 -14.62 -0.23
N ASP A 172 4.57 -14.08 -1.07
CA ASP A 172 5.99 -14.43 -1.10
C ASP A 172 6.86 -13.17 -1.08
N GLU A 173 7.48 -12.87 0.07
CA GLU A 173 8.37 -11.71 0.25
C GLU A 173 9.78 -11.92 -0.30
N THR A 174 10.08 -13.11 -0.82
CA THR A 174 11.43 -13.48 -1.31
C THR A 174 11.58 -13.34 -2.82
N VAL A 175 10.52 -12.99 -3.53
CA VAL A 175 10.52 -12.83 -5.00
C VAL A 175 11.31 -11.61 -5.44
N LEU A 176 11.17 -10.49 -4.73
CA LEU A 176 11.83 -9.22 -5.02
C LEU A 176 12.88 -8.88 -3.96
N GLU A 177 14.00 -8.32 -4.40
CA GLU A 177 15.04 -7.72 -3.56
C GLU A 177 15.30 -6.28 -3.99
N LYS A 178 15.59 -5.41 -3.04
CA LYS A 178 16.12 -4.06 -3.29
C LYS A 178 17.60 -4.02 -2.96
N ARG A 179 18.46 -3.94 -3.99
CA ARG A 179 19.92 -4.02 -3.87
C ARG A 179 20.61 -2.71 -3.58
N ARG A 180 20.01 -1.59 -3.98
CA ARG A 180 20.64 -0.28 -3.86
C ARG A 180 19.70 0.71 -3.17
N GLU A 181 20.25 1.49 -2.25
CA GLU A 181 19.57 2.66 -1.73
C GLU A 181 19.37 3.69 -2.84
N THR A 182 18.16 4.18 -2.91
CA THR A 182 17.83 5.30 -3.78
C THR A 182 17.71 6.54 -2.91
N SER A 183 18.45 7.59 -3.23
CA SER A 183 18.34 8.85 -2.50
C SER A 183 16.89 9.35 -2.55
N SER A 184 16.28 9.51 -1.37
CA SER A 184 14.95 10.11 -1.27
C SER A 184 15.07 11.63 -1.38
N GLN A 185 15.40 12.12 -2.56
CA GLN A 185 15.40 13.56 -2.81
C GLN A 185 13.94 13.98 -3.05
N LYS A 186 13.37 14.71 -2.09
CA LYS A 186 11.98 15.16 -2.11
C LYS A 186 11.62 16.03 -3.33
N HIS A 187 12.61 16.50 -4.07
CA HIS A 187 12.46 17.45 -5.20
C HIS A 187 12.60 16.83 -6.60
N LEU A 188 12.84 15.51 -6.72
CA LEU A 188 13.01 14.87 -8.02
C LEU A 188 11.68 14.78 -8.78
N THR A 189 11.72 15.04 -10.09
CA THR A 189 10.64 14.78 -11.04
C THR A 189 10.37 13.27 -11.17
N PHE A 190 9.29 12.88 -11.85
CA PHE A 190 8.97 11.47 -12.12
C PHE A 190 10.10 10.80 -12.91
N ALA A 191 10.60 11.44 -13.97
CA ALA A 191 11.67 10.91 -14.82
C ALA A 191 12.98 10.69 -14.04
N GLU A 192 13.40 11.66 -13.23
CA GLU A 192 14.57 11.55 -12.36
C GLU A 192 14.42 10.44 -11.31
N ARG A 193 13.22 10.24 -10.77
CA ARG A 193 12.94 9.13 -9.86
C ARG A 193 12.98 7.78 -10.55
N GLN A 194 12.49 7.68 -11.79
CA GLN A 194 12.61 6.45 -12.58
C GLN A 194 14.07 6.10 -12.84
N GLU A 195 14.88 7.08 -13.29
CA GLU A 195 16.29 6.86 -13.54
C GLU A 195 17.05 6.43 -12.27
N ASN A 196 16.74 7.04 -11.15
CA ASN A 196 17.32 6.72 -9.84
C ASN A 196 16.97 5.29 -9.37
N LEU A 197 15.83 4.75 -9.82
CA LEU A 197 15.34 3.41 -9.46
C LEU A 197 15.83 2.31 -10.40
N LYS A 198 16.30 2.64 -11.61
CA LYS A 198 16.80 1.64 -12.57
C LYS A 198 17.87 0.76 -11.95
N GLY A 199 17.67 -0.56 -12.04
CA GLY A 199 18.57 -1.57 -11.49
C GLY A 199 18.66 -1.60 -9.95
N SER A 200 17.76 -0.90 -9.25
CA SER A 200 17.71 -0.97 -7.78
C SER A 200 17.00 -2.22 -7.27
N PHE A 201 16.16 -2.85 -8.11
CA PHE A 201 15.41 -4.05 -7.76
C PHE A 201 15.86 -5.25 -8.59
N HIS A 202 15.68 -6.44 -8.03
CA HIS A 202 15.98 -7.69 -8.68
C HIS A 202 14.89 -8.73 -8.38
N VAL A 203 14.55 -9.57 -9.40
CA VAL A 203 13.64 -10.71 -9.23
C VAL A 203 14.46 -11.99 -9.07
N HIS A 204 14.44 -12.58 -7.88
CA HIS A 204 15.16 -13.81 -7.58
C HIS A 204 14.46 -15.06 -8.15
N LYS A 205 13.14 -15.13 -7.99
CA LYS A 205 12.35 -16.31 -8.33
C LYS A 205 11.49 -16.06 -9.56
N ARG A 206 12.12 -15.90 -10.74
CA ARG A 206 11.40 -15.62 -11.99
C ARG A 206 10.33 -16.67 -12.32
N SER A 207 10.59 -17.96 -12.07
CA SER A 207 9.66 -19.06 -12.36
C SER A 207 8.34 -18.96 -11.59
N VAL A 208 8.37 -18.42 -10.37
CA VAL A 208 7.18 -18.25 -9.51
C VAL A 208 6.23 -17.18 -10.09
N CYS A 209 6.76 -16.21 -10.84
CA CYS A 209 5.96 -15.15 -11.45
C CYS A 209 5.24 -15.60 -12.73
N LYS A 210 5.73 -16.67 -13.40
CA LYS A 210 5.26 -17.06 -14.75
C LYS A 210 3.77 -17.39 -14.75
N GLY A 211 3.01 -16.64 -15.57
CA GLY A 211 1.57 -16.81 -15.75
C GLY A 211 0.71 -16.37 -14.55
N LYS A 212 1.30 -15.81 -13.47
CA LYS A 212 0.57 -15.42 -12.27
C LYS A 212 -0.02 -14.01 -12.35
N ASN A 213 -1.18 -13.85 -11.73
CA ASN A 213 -1.69 -12.54 -11.35
C ASN A 213 -0.93 -12.09 -10.10
N ILE A 214 -0.30 -10.92 -10.16
CA ILE A 214 0.50 -10.39 -9.07
C ILE A 214 -0.17 -9.16 -8.45
N LEU A 215 -0.30 -9.18 -7.13
CA LEU A 215 -0.66 -8.02 -6.34
C LEU A 215 0.61 -7.48 -5.68
N LEU A 216 1.18 -6.43 -6.27
CA LEU A 216 2.37 -5.75 -5.75
C LEU A 216 1.94 -4.75 -4.69
N VAL A 217 2.39 -4.94 -3.44
CA VAL A 217 1.91 -4.17 -2.27
C VAL A 217 2.98 -3.20 -1.77
N ASP A 218 2.58 -1.93 -1.56
CA ASP A 218 3.42 -0.90 -0.90
C ASP A 218 2.58 -0.08 0.09
N ASP A 219 3.22 0.76 0.90
CA ASP A 219 2.52 1.62 1.85
C ASP A 219 1.86 2.84 1.17
N VAL A 220 2.60 3.54 0.31
CA VAL A 220 2.14 4.78 -0.35
C VAL A 220 2.65 4.89 -1.78
N MET A 221 1.75 5.18 -2.69
CA MET A 221 2.10 5.60 -4.04
C MET A 221 2.25 7.13 -4.11
N THR A 222 3.48 7.60 -4.29
CA THR A 222 3.76 9.02 -4.55
C THR A 222 3.72 9.33 -6.04
N THR A 223 4.79 9.07 -6.76
CA THR A 223 4.84 9.20 -8.22
C THR A 223 4.43 7.93 -8.95
N GLY A 224 4.45 6.78 -8.28
CA GLY A 224 4.27 5.47 -8.89
C GLY A 224 5.54 4.88 -9.52
N ALA A 225 6.69 5.58 -9.44
CA ALA A 225 7.93 5.13 -10.06
C ALA A 225 8.41 3.79 -9.49
N THR A 226 8.34 3.57 -8.16
CA THR A 226 8.69 2.30 -7.53
C THR A 226 7.79 1.17 -8.04
N GLY A 227 6.47 1.36 -8.03
CA GLY A 227 5.52 0.38 -8.54
C GLY A 227 5.73 0.09 -10.05
N SER A 228 6.04 1.11 -10.84
CA SER A 228 6.30 0.97 -12.27
C SER A 228 7.57 0.16 -12.55
N GLU A 229 8.68 0.46 -11.87
CA GLU A 229 9.96 -0.25 -12.05
C GLU A 229 9.85 -1.71 -11.61
N THR A 230 9.27 -1.97 -10.43
CA THR A 230 9.08 -3.33 -9.94
C THR A 230 8.09 -4.13 -10.78
N ALA A 231 7.01 -3.51 -11.26
CA ALA A 231 6.06 -4.15 -12.17
C ALA A 231 6.70 -4.52 -13.51
N ALA A 232 7.56 -3.67 -14.08
CA ALA A 232 8.29 -3.98 -15.31
C ALA A 232 9.15 -5.24 -15.16
N LEU A 233 9.84 -5.38 -14.01
CA LEU A 233 10.65 -6.55 -13.71
C LEU A 233 9.80 -7.83 -13.54
N LEU A 234 8.65 -7.74 -12.86
CA LEU A 234 7.74 -8.87 -12.65
C LEU A 234 7.08 -9.31 -13.97
N LEU A 235 6.64 -8.37 -14.81
CA LEU A 235 6.14 -8.66 -16.14
C LEU A 235 7.23 -9.27 -17.03
N GLY A 236 8.46 -8.74 -16.97
CA GLY A 236 9.64 -9.32 -17.63
C GLY A 236 10.03 -10.70 -17.11
N ALA A 237 9.59 -11.08 -15.91
CA ALA A 237 9.72 -12.42 -15.34
C ALA A 237 8.57 -13.36 -15.79
N GLY A 238 7.61 -12.87 -16.57
CA GLY A 238 6.51 -13.65 -17.14
C GLY A 238 5.20 -13.56 -16.36
N ALA A 239 5.03 -12.60 -15.47
CA ALA A 239 3.74 -12.35 -14.82
C ALA A 239 2.66 -12.06 -15.87
N LYS A 240 1.45 -12.59 -15.67
CA LYS A 240 0.29 -12.33 -16.54
C LYS A 240 -0.14 -10.87 -16.47
N ARG A 241 -0.20 -10.35 -15.25
CA ARG A 241 -0.46 -8.94 -14.94
C ARG A 241 0.06 -8.57 -13.56
N VAL A 242 0.20 -7.28 -13.32
CA VAL A 242 0.60 -6.73 -12.02
C VAL A 242 -0.37 -5.62 -11.63
N ILE A 243 -1.09 -5.78 -10.54
CA ILE A 243 -1.88 -4.72 -9.89
C ILE A 243 -1.02 -4.11 -8.78
N PHE A 244 -0.91 -2.77 -8.75
CA PHE A 244 -0.16 -2.07 -7.72
C PHE A 244 -1.11 -1.58 -6.64
N LEU A 245 -1.08 -2.22 -5.46
CA LEU A 245 -1.94 -1.95 -4.33
C LEU A 245 -1.18 -1.17 -3.25
N THR A 246 -1.74 -0.04 -2.82
CA THR A 246 -1.14 0.78 -1.76
C THR A 246 -2.18 1.24 -0.75
N GLY A 247 -1.77 1.50 0.49
CA GLY A 247 -2.67 2.03 1.52
C GLY A 247 -3.14 3.45 1.21
N ALA A 248 -2.31 4.26 0.54
CA ALA A 248 -2.67 5.61 0.13
C ALA A 248 -1.92 6.04 -1.13
N SER A 249 -2.44 7.04 -1.84
CA SER A 249 -1.77 7.63 -3.00
C SER A 249 -1.84 9.15 -3.00
N LEU A 250 -0.76 9.82 -3.46
CA LEU A 250 -0.83 11.25 -3.75
C LEU A 250 -1.85 11.50 -4.87
N PRO A 251 -2.68 12.53 -4.74
CA PRO A 251 -3.59 12.91 -5.82
C PRO A 251 -2.83 13.35 -7.07
N GLU A 252 -3.52 13.41 -8.20
CA GLU A 252 -3.01 13.99 -9.43
C GLU A 252 -2.46 15.40 -9.17
N ARG A 253 -1.30 15.70 -9.74
CA ARG A 253 -0.71 17.04 -9.62
C ARG A 253 -1.55 18.03 -10.40
N LYS A 254 -2.02 19.08 -9.74
CA LYS A 254 -2.60 20.23 -10.43
C LYS A 254 -1.51 20.81 -11.35
N GLN A 255 -1.85 21.07 -12.61
CA GLN A 255 -1.01 21.92 -13.44
C GLN A 255 -0.89 23.27 -12.71
N ALA A 256 0.36 23.72 -12.45
CA ALA A 256 0.55 25.12 -12.20
C ALA A 256 -0.07 25.85 -13.41
N SER A 257 -1.15 26.60 -13.20
CA SER A 257 -1.71 27.46 -14.21
C SER A 257 -0.56 28.28 -14.74
N MET A 258 -0.19 28.09 -16.03
CA MET A 258 0.57 29.10 -16.74
C MET A 258 -0.36 30.33 -16.78
N VAL A 259 -0.18 31.19 -15.81
CA VAL A 259 -0.64 32.57 -15.93
C VAL A 259 0.31 33.18 -16.95
N THR A 260 -0.07 33.15 -18.20
CA THR A 260 0.49 34.06 -19.20
C THR A 260 -0.05 35.43 -18.86
N GLU A 261 0.79 36.30 -18.32
CA GLU A 261 0.61 37.73 -18.39
C GLU A 261 0.75 38.20 -19.84
#